data_1af9c64cbaa4a61b490220fc44ee02f4
#
_entry.id   1af9c64cbaa4a61b490220fc44ee02f4
#
_cell.length_a   1.000
_cell.length_b   1.000
_cell.length_c   1.000
_cell.angle_alpha   90.00
_cell.angle_beta   90.00
_cell.angle_gamma   90.00
#
_symmetry.space_group_name_H-M   'P 1'
#
loop_
_entity.id
_entity.type
_entity.pdbx_description
1 polymer ?
#
loop_
_entity_poly.entity_id
_entity_poly.type
_entity_poly.pdbx_seq_one_letter_code
_entity_poly.pdbx_strand_id
1 'polypeptide(L)'
;MCSSDLPDPAAPRRLAVLEGLNDHENIGSIARSAVALGVDGLLLDPTCADPLCRRCVRVSMGHVLTLPIAVLGDWPGGLERLHAAGYRTVALTPADDAVDLTDVDPRAHPRTAVLLGAEGPGLTTAAQQAAQVRARIPMRSGVDSLGVAAAAAVAFATLR
;
A
#
# COMPACT_ATOMS: atom_id res chain seq x y z
N MET A 1 9.57 2.06 -18.50
CA MET A 1 8.31 1.71 -19.19
C MET A 1 7.31 1.37 -18.10
N CYS A 2 6.43 2.31 -17.74
CA CYS A 2 5.32 2.02 -16.82
C CYS A 2 4.25 1.30 -17.64
N SER A 3 4.12 -0.01 -17.43
CA SER A 3 2.97 -0.75 -17.95
C SER A 3 1.73 -0.28 -17.18
N SER A 4 0.70 0.18 -17.88
CA SER A 4 -0.61 0.51 -17.31
C SER A 4 -1.43 -0.75 -16.97
N ASP A 5 -0.86 -1.92 -17.17
CA ASP A 5 -1.54 -3.18 -16.96
C ASP A 5 -1.41 -3.62 -15.50
N LEU A 6 -2.54 -3.91 -14.88
CA LEU A 6 -2.55 -4.58 -13.59
C LEU A 6 -1.81 -5.92 -13.72
N PRO A 7 -1.08 -6.34 -12.67
CA PRO A 7 -0.44 -7.65 -12.68
C PRO A 7 -1.45 -8.76 -13.04
N ASP A 8 -0.98 -9.77 -13.74
CA ASP A 8 -1.80 -10.93 -14.15
C ASP A 8 -2.67 -11.43 -12.98
N PRO A 9 -4.00 -11.50 -13.15
CA PRO A 9 -4.90 -11.99 -12.10
C PRO A 9 -4.60 -13.40 -11.60
N ALA A 10 -3.74 -14.14 -12.29
CA ALA A 10 -3.33 -15.49 -11.87
C ALA A 10 -2.17 -15.51 -10.86
N ALA A 11 -1.40 -14.41 -10.67
CA ALA A 11 -0.17 -14.43 -9.90
C ALA A 11 -0.15 -13.60 -8.61
N PRO A 12 -0.33 -12.27 -8.59
CA PRO A 12 -0.15 -11.53 -7.35
C PRO A 12 -1.33 -11.71 -6.39
N ARG A 13 -1.00 -12.01 -5.15
CA ARG A 13 -2.01 -12.12 -4.08
C ARG A 13 -2.03 -10.87 -3.20
N ARG A 14 -0.92 -10.17 -3.09
CA ARG A 14 -0.74 -9.07 -2.16
C ARG A 14 -0.14 -7.86 -2.87
N LEU A 15 -0.82 -6.74 -2.78
CA LEU A 15 -0.39 -5.48 -3.38
C LEU A 15 -0.27 -4.39 -2.31
N ALA A 16 0.65 -3.47 -2.52
CA ALA A 16 0.68 -2.20 -1.82
C ALA A 16 0.28 -1.08 -2.79
N VAL A 17 -0.62 -0.22 -2.36
CA VAL A 17 -1.10 0.94 -3.13
C VAL A 17 -0.67 2.19 -2.39
N LEU A 18 0.11 3.04 -3.04
CA LEU A 18 0.68 4.24 -2.46
C LEU A 18 -0.03 5.48 -3.00
N GLU A 19 -0.50 6.35 -2.11
CA GLU A 19 -1.13 7.62 -2.45
C GLU A 19 -0.30 8.81 -1.96
N GLY A 20 0.14 9.67 -2.91
CA GLY A 20 0.77 10.94 -2.60
C GLY A 20 2.14 10.85 -1.92
N LEU A 21 2.81 9.71 -1.97
CA LEU A 21 4.13 9.54 -1.38
C LEU A 21 5.20 10.24 -2.21
N ASN A 22 5.70 11.37 -1.71
CA ASN A 22 6.72 12.18 -2.37
C ASN A 22 8.12 11.97 -1.78
N ASP A 23 8.24 11.36 -0.61
CA ASP A 23 9.53 11.02 -0.02
C ASP A 23 10.05 9.69 -0.58
N HIS A 24 11.14 9.78 -1.31
CA HIS A 24 11.83 8.63 -1.91
C HIS A 24 12.36 7.63 -0.85
N GLU A 25 12.69 8.09 0.37
CA GLU A 25 13.12 7.19 1.44
C GLU A 25 11.97 6.30 1.92
N ASN A 26 10.78 6.88 2.05
CA ASN A 26 9.60 6.13 2.40
C ASN A 26 9.24 5.10 1.33
N ILE A 27 9.23 5.51 0.05
CA ILE A 27 8.96 4.57 -1.05
C ILE A 27 9.99 3.43 -1.07
N GLY A 28 11.27 3.75 -0.95
CA GLY A 28 12.34 2.75 -0.93
C GLY A 28 12.23 1.79 0.26
N SER A 29 11.91 2.30 1.46
CA SER A 29 11.71 1.50 2.67
C SER A 29 10.48 0.60 2.57
N ILE A 30 9.39 1.12 2.01
CA ILE A 30 8.17 0.34 1.74
C ILE A 30 8.46 -0.78 0.73
N ALA A 31 9.14 -0.48 -0.38
CA ALA A 31 9.52 -1.48 -1.38
C ALA A 31 10.37 -2.61 -0.79
N ARG A 32 11.34 -2.25 0.07
CA ARG A 32 12.17 -3.24 0.78
C ARG A 32 11.32 -4.14 1.70
N SER A 33 10.44 -3.55 2.48
CA SER A 33 9.54 -4.28 3.38
C SER A 33 8.55 -5.14 2.60
N ALA A 34 8.06 -4.64 1.45
CA ALA A 34 7.16 -5.35 0.56
C ALA A 34 7.79 -6.66 0.06
N VAL A 35 9.00 -6.59 -0.47
CA VAL A 35 9.73 -7.80 -0.92
C VAL A 35 9.98 -8.75 0.24
N ALA A 36 10.47 -8.25 1.37
CA ALA A 36 10.81 -9.07 2.53
C ALA A 36 9.58 -9.80 3.12
N LEU A 37 8.40 -9.19 3.02
CA LEU A 37 7.17 -9.71 3.62
C LEU A 37 6.20 -10.33 2.61
N GLY A 38 6.65 -10.54 1.36
CA GLY A 38 5.90 -11.26 0.34
C GLY A 38 4.74 -10.46 -0.26
N VAL A 39 4.92 -9.15 -0.43
CA VAL A 39 4.05 -8.32 -1.28
C VAL A 39 4.52 -8.44 -2.71
N ASP A 40 3.60 -8.68 -3.63
CA ASP A 40 3.89 -9.10 -5.00
C ASP A 40 4.03 -7.92 -5.97
N GLY A 41 3.58 -6.71 -5.59
CA GLY A 41 3.68 -5.54 -6.45
C GLY A 41 3.31 -4.23 -5.75
N LEU A 42 3.75 -3.12 -6.36
CA LEU A 42 3.45 -1.76 -5.95
C LEU A 42 2.57 -1.08 -7.00
N LEU A 43 1.50 -0.47 -6.55
CA LEU A 43 0.68 0.43 -7.33
C LEU A 43 0.83 1.84 -6.76
N LEU A 44 1.02 2.81 -7.62
CA LEU A 44 1.19 4.21 -7.23
C LEU A 44 0.08 5.05 -7.83
N ASP A 45 -0.39 6.04 -7.09
CA ASP A 45 -1.18 7.10 -7.69
C ASP A 45 -0.27 8.02 -8.55
N PRO A 46 -0.84 8.84 -9.45
CA PRO A 46 -0.05 9.68 -10.35
C PRO A 46 0.78 10.75 -9.65
N THR A 47 0.54 11.02 -8.37
CA THR A 47 1.23 12.08 -7.62
C THR A 47 2.41 11.57 -6.79
N CYS A 48 2.61 10.26 -6.72
CA CYS A 48 3.78 9.67 -6.06
C CYS A 48 5.09 10.02 -6.81
N ALA A 49 6.17 10.12 -6.03
CA ALA A 49 7.51 10.27 -6.60
C ALA A 49 7.94 9.01 -7.37
N ASP A 50 8.93 9.16 -8.26
CA ASP A 50 9.47 8.06 -9.05
C ASP A 50 10.12 6.99 -8.16
N PRO A 51 9.56 5.76 -8.11
CA PRO A 51 10.11 4.67 -7.31
C PRO A 51 11.44 4.12 -7.84
N LEU A 52 11.78 4.39 -9.10
CA LEU A 52 13.01 3.91 -9.74
C LEU A 52 14.16 4.90 -9.64
N CYS A 53 13.99 6.03 -8.96
CA CYS A 53 15.05 6.99 -8.75
C CYS A 53 16.20 6.38 -7.93
N ARG A 54 17.40 6.91 -8.12
CA ARG A 54 18.63 6.42 -7.46
C ARG A 54 18.50 6.30 -5.93
N ARG A 55 17.75 7.22 -5.29
CA ARG A 55 17.55 7.21 -3.84
C ARG A 55 16.69 6.05 -3.40
N CYS A 56 15.57 5.80 -4.07
CA CYS A 56 14.71 4.64 -3.80
C CYS A 56 15.46 3.32 -3.99
N VAL A 57 16.19 3.19 -5.09
CA VAL A 57 16.99 1.99 -5.38
C VAL A 57 17.99 1.72 -4.26
N ARG A 58 18.69 2.76 -3.79
CA ARG A 58 19.67 2.62 -2.71
C ARG A 58 19.03 2.26 -1.37
N VAL A 59 17.96 2.94 -0.98
CA VAL A 59 17.24 2.70 0.29
C VAL A 59 16.61 1.33 0.32
N SER A 60 16.04 0.90 -0.81
CA SER A 60 15.46 -0.44 -0.94
C SER A 60 16.50 -1.55 -1.08
N MET A 61 17.79 -1.23 -1.10
CA MET A 61 18.88 -2.20 -1.40
C MET A 61 18.70 -2.88 -2.75
N GLY A 62 18.14 -2.17 -3.72
CA GLY A 62 17.84 -2.69 -5.06
C GLY A 62 16.52 -3.47 -5.17
N HIS A 63 15.85 -3.78 -4.07
CA HIS A 63 14.62 -4.59 -4.09
C HIS A 63 13.48 -3.95 -4.88
N VAL A 64 13.42 -2.61 -4.96
CA VAL A 64 12.43 -1.92 -5.78
C VAL A 64 12.48 -2.32 -7.26
N LEU A 65 13.64 -2.73 -7.75
CA LEU A 65 13.84 -3.17 -9.15
C LEU A 65 13.27 -4.57 -9.42
N THR A 66 12.97 -5.34 -8.37
CA THR A 66 12.44 -6.71 -8.48
C THR A 66 10.93 -6.78 -8.35
N LEU A 67 10.29 -5.68 -7.91
CA LEU A 67 8.84 -5.60 -7.76
C LEU A 67 8.19 -5.15 -9.08
N PRO A 68 7.11 -5.79 -9.52
CA PRO A 68 6.20 -5.21 -10.49
C PRO A 68 5.64 -3.88 -9.96
N ILE A 69 5.77 -2.82 -10.76
CA ILE A 69 5.30 -1.49 -10.41
C ILE A 69 4.38 -0.97 -11.52
N ALA A 70 3.23 -0.44 -11.14
CA ALA A 70 2.32 0.23 -12.06
C ALA A 70 1.77 1.53 -11.46
N VAL A 71 1.42 2.47 -12.33
CA VAL A 71 0.75 3.71 -11.93
C VAL A 71 -0.75 3.59 -12.26
N LEU A 72 -1.59 3.84 -11.28
CA LEU A 72 -3.03 3.93 -11.45
C LEU A 72 -3.37 5.32 -11.99
N GLY A 73 -3.58 5.42 -13.30
CA GLY A 73 -3.82 6.71 -13.97
C GLY A 73 -5.11 7.42 -13.53
N ASP A 74 -6.10 6.66 -13.10
CA ASP A 74 -7.34 7.16 -12.51
C ASP A 74 -7.35 6.86 -11.02
N TRP A 75 -7.29 7.89 -10.19
CA TRP A 75 -7.23 7.77 -8.73
C TRP A 75 -8.31 8.62 -8.04
N PRO A 76 -9.08 8.08 -7.09
CA PRO A 76 -9.07 6.68 -6.60
C PRO A 76 -9.96 5.73 -7.42
N GLY A 77 -10.54 6.14 -8.55
CA GLY A 77 -11.42 5.32 -9.39
C GLY A 77 -10.79 4.00 -9.83
N GLY A 78 -9.47 3.98 -10.01
CA GLY A 78 -8.71 2.77 -10.35
C GLY A 78 -8.84 1.64 -9.32
N LEU A 79 -9.31 1.90 -8.08
CA LEU A 79 -9.57 0.87 -7.08
C LEU A 79 -10.68 -0.08 -7.50
N GLU A 80 -11.66 0.38 -8.31
CA GLU A 80 -12.71 -0.48 -8.85
C GLU A 80 -12.15 -1.62 -9.71
N ARG A 81 -11.04 -1.36 -10.42
CA ARG A 81 -10.35 -2.39 -11.21
C ARG A 81 -9.75 -3.47 -10.32
N LEU A 82 -9.25 -3.10 -9.13
CA LEU A 82 -8.76 -4.05 -8.13
C LEU A 82 -9.91 -4.88 -7.57
N HIS A 83 -11.04 -4.26 -7.27
CA HIS A 83 -12.24 -4.96 -6.80
C HIS A 83 -12.75 -5.95 -7.85
N ALA A 84 -12.83 -5.53 -9.13
CA ALA A 84 -13.21 -6.39 -10.23
C ALA A 84 -12.23 -7.58 -10.43
N ALA A 85 -10.94 -7.39 -10.11
CA ALA A 85 -9.93 -8.43 -10.12
C ALA A 85 -9.92 -9.31 -8.84
N GLY A 86 -10.88 -9.09 -7.92
CA GLY A 86 -11.06 -9.89 -6.70
C GLY A 86 -10.14 -9.50 -5.55
N TYR A 87 -9.54 -8.31 -5.57
CA TYR A 87 -8.77 -7.80 -4.44
C TYR A 87 -9.69 -7.17 -3.39
N ARG A 88 -9.45 -7.51 -2.14
CA ARG A 88 -9.94 -6.73 -1.00
C ARG A 88 -9.00 -5.57 -0.74
N THR A 89 -9.52 -4.35 -0.77
CA THR A 89 -8.75 -3.14 -0.48
C THR A 89 -8.87 -2.77 0.99
N VAL A 90 -7.72 -2.56 1.65
CA VAL A 90 -7.61 -2.21 3.07
C VAL A 90 -6.88 -0.87 3.16
N ALA A 91 -7.60 0.18 3.49
CA ALA A 91 -7.05 1.52 3.71
C ALA A 91 -6.51 1.65 5.14
N LEU A 92 -5.20 1.88 5.29
CA LEU A 92 -4.64 2.18 6.60
C LEU A 92 -4.92 3.64 6.98
N THR A 93 -5.55 3.82 8.14
CA THR A 93 -5.90 5.13 8.70
C THR A 93 -5.81 5.08 10.23
N PRO A 94 -5.38 6.15 10.90
CA PRO A 94 -5.42 6.21 12.36
C PRO A 94 -6.82 6.52 12.93
N ALA A 95 -7.86 6.64 12.10
CA ALA A 95 -9.21 7.02 12.51
C ALA A 95 -9.80 6.06 13.55
N ASP A 96 -10.44 6.61 14.57
CA ASP A 96 -10.99 5.83 15.69
C ASP A 96 -12.13 4.89 15.31
N ASP A 97 -12.83 5.20 14.23
CA ASP A 97 -13.93 4.40 13.68
C ASP A 97 -13.46 3.30 12.72
N ALA A 98 -12.15 3.18 12.47
CA ALA A 98 -11.57 2.09 11.70
C ALA A 98 -11.47 0.82 12.54
N VAL A 99 -11.61 -0.34 11.90
CA VAL A 99 -11.41 -1.64 12.57
C VAL A 99 -9.93 -1.85 12.93
N ASP A 100 -9.66 -2.60 13.96
CA ASP A 100 -8.28 -2.94 14.27
C ASP A 100 -7.71 -3.86 13.17
N LEU A 101 -6.49 -3.58 12.72
CA LEU A 101 -5.85 -4.32 11.64
C LEU A 101 -5.73 -5.83 11.97
N THR A 102 -5.60 -6.17 13.24
CA THR A 102 -5.57 -7.55 13.74
C THR A 102 -6.88 -8.30 13.56
N ASP A 103 -8.00 -7.59 13.38
CA ASP A 103 -9.32 -8.17 13.17
C ASP A 103 -9.61 -8.42 11.67
N VAL A 104 -8.71 -7.96 10.79
CA VAL A 104 -8.81 -8.21 9.36
C VAL A 104 -8.22 -9.59 9.05
N ASP A 105 -9.09 -10.58 8.85
CA ASP A 105 -8.64 -11.95 8.52
C ASP A 105 -8.06 -12.01 7.10
N PRO A 106 -6.75 -12.26 6.93
CA PRO A 106 -6.13 -12.37 5.61
C PRO A 106 -6.56 -13.63 4.86
N ARG A 107 -7.01 -14.67 5.56
CA ARG A 107 -7.43 -15.94 4.96
C ARG A 107 -8.79 -15.86 4.30
N ALA A 108 -9.66 -14.98 4.79
CA ALA A 108 -10.98 -14.75 4.20
C ALA A 108 -10.90 -14.13 2.80
N HIS A 109 -9.77 -13.47 2.47
CA HIS A 109 -9.56 -12.81 1.20
C HIS A 109 -8.11 -13.04 0.72
N PRO A 110 -7.88 -14.05 -0.12
CA PRO A 110 -6.54 -14.42 -0.57
C PRO A 110 -5.85 -13.37 -1.43
N ARG A 111 -6.61 -12.37 -1.93
CA ARG A 111 -6.08 -11.23 -2.67
C ARG A 111 -6.37 -9.96 -1.89
N THR A 112 -5.30 -9.30 -1.42
CA THR A 112 -5.42 -8.08 -0.61
C THR A 112 -4.53 -6.98 -1.16
N ALA A 113 -5.07 -5.77 -1.24
CA ALA A 113 -4.34 -4.55 -1.58
C ALA A 113 -4.38 -3.59 -0.38
N VAL A 114 -3.22 -3.27 0.18
CA VAL A 114 -3.07 -2.35 1.32
C VAL A 114 -2.81 -0.95 0.80
N LEU A 115 -3.67 0.00 1.14
CA LEU A 115 -3.54 1.41 0.77
C LEU A 115 -2.79 2.17 1.86
N LEU A 116 -1.79 2.93 1.44
CA LEU A 116 -0.89 3.71 2.30
C LEU A 116 -0.87 5.15 1.78
N GLY A 117 -1.17 6.11 2.63
CA GLY A 117 -1.15 7.53 2.30
C GLY A 117 0.14 8.23 2.70
N ALA A 118 0.32 9.44 2.19
CA ALA A 118 1.46 10.31 2.53
C ALA A 118 1.55 10.60 4.03
N GLU A 119 2.76 10.88 4.51
CA GLU A 119 2.96 11.37 5.87
C GLU A 119 2.28 12.73 6.06
N GLY A 120 1.66 12.92 7.21
CA GLY A 120 0.88 14.09 7.56
C GLY A 120 -0.58 13.95 7.12
N PRO A 121 -0.95 14.17 5.84
CA PRO A 121 -2.35 14.12 5.42
C PRO A 121 -2.94 12.70 5.40
N GLY A 122 -2.12 11.66 5.28
CA GLY A 122 -2.59 10.29 5.12
C GLY A 122 -3.26 10.03 3.78
N LEU A 123 -4.17 9.06 3.75
CA LEU A 123 -5.03 8.78 2.60
C LEU A 123 -6.13 9.85 2.47
N THR A 124 -6.43 10.26 1.26
CA THR A 124 -7.57 11.15 1.01
C THR A 124 -8.88 10.49 1.45
N THR A 125 -9.86 11.34 1.81
CA THR A 125 -11.21 10.85 2.15
C THR A 125 -11.80 10.01 1.02
N ALA A 126 -11.60 10.43 -0.23
CA ALA A 126 -12.07 9.70 -1.40
C ALA A 126 -11.46 8.29 -1.50
N ALA A 127 -10.14 8.15 -1.28
CA ALA A 127 -9.48 6.85 -1.29
C ALA A 127 -9.95 5.96 -0.12
N GLN A 128 -10.13 6.53 1.07
CA GLN A 128 -10.65 5.82 2.22
C GLN A 128 -12.10 5.32 2.00
N GLN A 129 -12.93 6.12 1.36
CA GLN A 129 -14.32 5.76 1.03
C GLN A 129 -14.41 4.73 -0.10
N ALA A 130 -13.49 4.77 -1.05
CA ALA A 130 -13.42 3.80 -2.13
C ALA A 130 -12.87 2.44 -1.66
N ALA A 131 -12.13 2.39 -0.56
CA ALA A 131 -11.63 1.14 0.01
C ALA A 131 -12.75 0.33 0.67
N GLN A 132 -12.67 -1.00 0.60
CA GLN A 132 -13.66 -1.91 1.20
C GLN A 132 -13.52 -2.02 2.71
N VAL A 133 -12.32 -1.81 3.25
CA VAL A 133 -12.03 -1.84 4.68
C VAL A 133 -11.18 -0.65 5.04
N ARG A 134 -11.52 0.01 6.14
CA ARG A 134 -10.65 0.98 6.81
C ARG A 134 -10.11 0.31 8.05
N ALA A 135 -8.79 0.22 8.16
CA ALA A 135 -8.13 -0.46 9.26
C ALA A 135 -7.09 0.44 9.93
N ARG A 136 -6.99 0.34 11.24
CA ARG A 136 -5.97 1.02 12.05
C ARG A 136 -5.01 0.03 12.68
N ILE A 137 -3.78 0.46 12.87
CA ILE A 137 -2.83 -0.27 13.71
C ILE A 137 -3.10 0.14 15.15
N PRO A 138 -3.47 -0.81 16.05
CA PRO A 138 -3.66 -0.50 17.46
C PRO A 138 -2.38 0.07 18.07
N MET A 139 -2.48 1.25 18.67
CA MET A 139 -1.34 1.92 19.29
C MET A 139 -1.64 2.24 20.76
N ARG A 140 -0.58 2.43 21.54
CA ARG A 140 -0.71 2.88 22.93
C ARG A 140 -1.32 4.29 22.95
N SER A 141 -2.17 4.55 23.92
CA SER A 141 -2.75 5.87 24.17
C SER A 141 -1.67 6.97 24.20
N GLY A 142 -1.92 8.07 23.50
CA GLY A 142 -1.00 9.20 23.38
C GLY A 142 0.01 9.11 22.24
N VAL A 143 -0.08 8.10 21.39
CA VAL A 143 0.68 8.00 20.13
C VAL A 143 -0.27 8.16 18.96
N ASP A 144 -0.08 9.21 18.15
CA ASP A 144 -1.03 9.56 17.09
C ASP A 144 -0.87 8.70 15.82
N SER A 145 0.37 8.36 15.45
CA SER A 145 0.64 7.60 14.23
C SER A 145 2.04 6.97 14.21
N LEU A 146 2.23 6.02 13.33
CA LEU A 146 3.55 5.52 12.89
C LEU A 146 3.93 6.20 11.58
N GLY A 147 5.22 6.37 11.32
CA GLY A 147 5.71 6.72 9.99
C GLY A 147 5.22 5.70 8.96
N VAL A 148 4.92 6.15 7.75
CA VAL A 148 4.25 5.33 6.72
C VAL A 148 5.02 4.05 6.38
N ALA A 149 6.34 4.08 6.37
CA ALA A 149 7.16 2.89 6.11
C ALA A 149 7.06 1.84 7.24
N ALA A 150 6.97 2.28 8.50
CA ALA A 150 6.77 1.39 9.65
C ALA A 150 5.35 0.82 9.63
N ALA A 151 4.34 1.64 9.37
CA ALA A 151 2.95 1.21 9.22
C ALA A 151 2.79 0.17 8.11
N ALA A 152 3.46 0.38 6.97
CA ALA A 152 3.49 -0.56 5.86
C ALA A 152 4.06 -1.93 6.29
N ALA A 153 5.20 -1.94 6.97
CA ALA A 153 5.82 -3.19 7.42
C ALA A 153 4.92 -3.96 8.40
N VAL A 154 4.28 -3.26 9.34
CA VAL A 154 3.31 -3.88 10.26
C VAL A 154 2.13 -4.47 9.49
N ALA A 155 1.54 -3.71 8.55
CA ALA A 155 0.41 -4.19 7.75
C ALA A 155 0.77 -5.41 6.89
N PHE A 156 1.93 -5.39 6.24
CA PHE A 156 2.40 -6.51 5.41
C PHE A 156 2.66 -7.77 6.25
N ALA A 157 3.14 -7.62 7.48
CA ALA A 157 3.34 -8.75 8.38
C ALA A 157 2.03 -9.30 8.95
N THR A 158 1.06 -8.42 9.30
CA THR A 158 -0.22 -8.81 9.89
C THR A 158 -1.16 -9.47 8.87
N LEU A 159 -1.19 -8.96 7.65
CA LEU A 159 -2.06 -9.45 6.57
C LEU A 159 -1.38 -10.54 5.70
N ARG A 160 -0.49 -11.33 6.28
CA ARG A 160 0.29 -12.36 5.60
C ARG A 160 -0.44 -13.71 5.53
#